data_5c69aa2f353df77f890fa7d49a4d58e5
#
_entry.id   5c69aa2f353df77f890fa7d49a4d58e5
#
_cell.length_a   1.000
_cell.length_b   1.000
_cell.length_c   1.000
_cell.angle_alpha   90.00
_cell.angle_beta   90.00
_cell.angle_gamma   90.00
#
_symmetry.space_group_name_H-M   'P 1'
#
loop_
_entity.id
_entity.type
_entity.pdbx_description
1 polymer ?
#
loop_
_entity_poly.entity_id
_entity_poly.type
_entity_poly.pdbx_seq_one_letter_code
_entity_poly.pdbx_strand_id
1 'polypeptide(L)'
;MKHEKHENTEEKENVNESEQKTEQTAETQADSAEAKSSDKADSAESKDAEKAGESKEKTPEERIAELEKENADLKDQLLRRAADFDNYRKRMMQEKQDAYDYGNANLLKDLLDSLDNFDRTLDAAKDAKDAKSIADGIKMINKSLVKMLEDKYGLVSYGKEGDEFNPDEHEAIGRQEDEKAKKETLAQVYLKGYKLKDKVIRHAKVMVKVPKN
;
A
#
# COMPACT_ATOMS: atom_id res chain seq x y z
N MET A 1 -28.17 -24.72 24.88
CA MET A 1 -26.77 -24.58 25.32
C MET A 1 -25.83 -25.64 24.66
N LYS A 2 -26.01 -25.98 23.37
CA LYS A 2 -25.10 -26.91 22.64
C LYS A 2 -24.70 -26.41 21.24
N HIS A 3 -25.18 -25.26 20.80
CA HIS A 3 -24.89 -24.69 19.49
C HIS A 3 -23.77 -23.63 19.47
N GLU A 4 -23.44 -23.01 20.61
CA GLU A 4 -22.39 -21.95 20.66
C GLU A 4 -20.95 -22.45 20.75
N LYS A 5 -20.72 -23.76 20.94
CA LYS A 5 -19.33 -24.29 21.03
C LYS A 5 -18.73 -24.74 19.72
N HIS A 6 -19.51 -24.88 18.65
CA HIS A 6 -18.99 -25.33 17.34
C HIS A 6 -18.52 -24.16 16.43
N GLU A 7 -19.16 -23.01 16.51
CA GLU A 7 -18.76 -21.85 15.69
C GLU A 7 -17.40 -21.24 16.11
N ASN A 8 -17.07 -21.34 17.39
CA ASN A 8 -15.82 -20.75 17.91
C ASN A 8 -14.56 -21.60 17.62
N THR A 9 -14.71 -22.80 17.09
CA THR A 9 -13.57 -23.67 16.72
C THR A 9 -13.21 -23.50 15.24
N GLU A 10 -14.20 -23.29 14.38
CA GLU A 10 -13.98 -23.08 12.93
C GLU A 10 -13.39 -21.69 12.62
N GLU A 11 -13.76 -20.65 13.37
CA GLU A 11 -13.13 -19.32 13.23
C GLU A 11 -11.66 -19.30 13.66
N LYS A 12 -11.27 -20.11 14.64
CA LYS A 12 -9.86 -20.17 15.09
C LYS A 12 -8.96 -20.97 14.15
N GLU A 13 -9.47 -22.00 13.50
CA GLU A 13 -8.74 -22.75 12.50
C GLU A 13 -8.53 -21.95 11.20
N ASN A 14 -9.52 -21.16 10.80
CA ASN A 14 -9.45 -20.35 9.58
C ASN A 14 -8.49 -19.15 9.70
N VAL A 15 -8.31 -18.59 10.90
CA VAL A 15 -7.32 -17.52 11.17
C VAL A 15 -5.90 -18.07 11.14
N ASN A 16 -5.69 -19.31 11.64
CA ASN A 16 -4.36 -19.91 11.68
C ASN A 16 -3.86 -20.36 10.30
N GLU A 17 -4.77 -20.75 9.39
CA GLU A 17 -4.44 -21.13 8.01
C GLU A 17 -4.14 -19.93 7.10
N SER A 18 -4.74 -18.76 7.40
CA SER A 18 -4.45 -17.51 6.68
C SER A 18 -3.12 -16.88 7.10
N GLU A 19 -2.70 -17.02 8.36
CA GLU A 19 -1.41 -16.53 8.85
C GLU A 19 -0.23 -17.37 8.31
N GLN A 20 -0.38 -18.70 8.19
CA GLN A 20 0.66 -19.56 7.61
C GLN A 20 0.86 -19.37 6.10
N LYS A 21 -0.18 -19.00 5.36
CA LYS A 21 -0.06 -18.70 3.92
C LYS A 21 0.61 -17.36 3.64
N THR A 22 0.48 -16.38 4.53
CA THR A 22 1.15 -15.08 4.41
C THR A 22 2.64 -15.15 4.79
N GLU A 23 3.03 -16.05 5.68
CA GLU A 23 4.46 -16.25 6.00
C GLU A 23 5.22 -16.94 4.86
N GLN A 24 4.64 -17.92 4.18
CA GLN A 24 5.31 -18.60 3.05
C GLN A 24 5.47 -17.73 1.80
N THR A 25 4.61 -16.72 1.59
CA THR A 25 4.75 -15.78 0.47
C THR A 25 5.76 -14.65 0.75
N ALA A 26 6.07 -14.37 2.01
CA ALA A 26 7.08 -13.37 2.37
C ALA A 26 8.51 -13.91 2.27
N GLU A 27 8.74 -15.19 2.53
CA GLU A 27 10.08 -15.80 2.40
C GLU A 27 10.52 -15.97 0.93
N THR A 28 9.58 -16.17 0.00
CA THR A 28 9.92 -16.38 -1.43
C THR A 28 10.25 -15.07 -2.16
N GLN A 29 9.94 -13.90 -1.61
CA GLN A 29 10.24 -12.60 -2.24
C GLN A 29 11.52 -11.92 -1.73
N ALA A 30 12.10 -12.40 -0.62
CA ALA A 30 13.35 -11.86 -0.10
C ALA A 30 14.61 -12.42 -0.79
N ASP A 31 14.50 -13.58 -1.44
CA ASP A 31 15.65 -14.28 -2.04
C ASP A 31 15.96 -13.86 -3.50
N SER A 32 15.17 -12.97 -4.11
CA SER A 32 15.38 -12.53 -5.51
C SER A 32 15.99 -11.14 -5.69
N ALA A 33 16.32 -10.42 -4.60
CA ALA A 33 16.82 -9.03 -4.69
C ALA A 33 18.33 -8.85 -4.47
N GLU A 34 19.09 -9.92 -4.16
CA GLU A 34 20.53 -9.80 -3.81
C GLU A 34 21.52 -10.23 -4.91
N ALA A 35 21.07 -10.51 -6.11
CA ALA A 35 21.95 -10.97 -7.19
C ALA A 35 22.11 -9.98 -8.35
N LYS A 36 22.44 -8.69 -8.11
CA LYS A 36 22.97 -7.80 -9.15
C LYS A 36 23.68 -6.59 -8.55
N SER A 37 24.95 -6.73 -8.15
CA SER A 37 25.98 -5.71 -8.37
C SER A 37 27.32 -6.18 -7.80
N SER A 38 28.19 -6.67 -8.64
CA SER A 38 29.62 -6.34 -8.64
C SER A 38 30.31 -7.18 -9.70
N ASP A 39 30.45 -6.58 -10.85
CA ASP A 39 31.52 -6.97 -11.80
C ASP A 39 32.12 -5.69 -12.34
N LYS A 40 33.29 -5.34 -11.85
CA LYS A 40 34.30 -4.64 -12.65
C LYS A 40 35.64 -4.54 -11.94
N ALA A 41 36.59 -5.21 -12.60
CA ALA A 41 37.97 -4.83 -12.74
C ALA A 41 38.85 -4.94 -11.51
N ASP A 42 40.02 -5.44 -11.52
CA ASP A 42 41.12 -5.06 -12.42
C ASP A 42 42.23 -6.12 -12.28
N SER A 43 42.87 -6.39 -13.38
CA SER A 43 44.03 -7.21 -13.54
C SER A 43 45.29 -6.51 -12.97
N ALA A 44 46.00 -7.14 -12.06
CA ALA A 44 47.42 -6.88 -11.89
C ALA A 44 48.18 -8.13 -11.48
N GLU A 45 49.03 -8.55 -12.34
CA GLU A 45 50.13 -9.49 -12.12
C GLU A 45 51.01 -9.08 -10.94
N SER A 46 51.41 -10.05 -10.14
CA SER A 46 52.83 -10.23 -9.83
C SER A 46 53.03 -11.46 -8.92
N LYS A 47 53.68 -12.42 -9.41
CA LYS A 47 54.91 -13.07 -9.02
C LYS A 47 55.25 -13.09 -7.53
N ASP A 48 55.52 -14.33 -7.15
CA ASP A 48 56.63 -14.77 -6.32
C ASP A 48 56.44 -14.78 -4.80
N ALA A 49 56.37 -15.92 -4.29
CA ALA A 49 57.34 -16.49 -3.34
C ALA A 49 56.78 -17.70 -2.62
N GLU A 50 57.31 -18.87 -2.99
CA GLU A 50 57.37 -20.03 -2.10
C GLU A 50 57.82 -19.62 -0.69
N LYS A 51 56.89 -19.82 0.26
CA LYS A 51 57.27 -20.04 1.63
C LYS A 51 56.52 -21.26 2.14
N ALA A 52 57.13 -22.41 1.93
CA ALA A 52 56.80 -23.63 2.61
C ALA A 52 56.97 -23.38 4.14
N GLY A 53 55.83 -22.95 4.75
CA GLY A 53 55.69 -22.99 6.20
C GLY A 53 55.06 -24.32 6.54
N GLU A 54 55.76 -25.18 7.26
CA GLU A 54 55.28 -26.42 7.84
C GLU A 54 53.91 -26.18 8.50
N SER A 55 52.87 -26.52 7.80
CA SER A 55 51.56 -26.72 8.38
C SER A 55 51.65 -28.00 9.21
N LYS A 56 51.90 -27.87 10.51
CA LYS A 56 51.64 -28.95 11.44
C LYS A 56 50.23 -29.40 11.24
N GLU A 57 50.06 -30.59 10.64
CA GLU A 57 48.76 -31.22 10.55
C GLU A 57 48.19 -31.33 11.94
N LYS A 58 47.16 -30.54 12.23
CA LYS A 58 46.42 -30.59 13.50
C LYS A 58 45.87 -32.00 13.66
N THR A 59 46.01 -32.54 14.84
CA THR A 59 45.44 -33.87 15.15
C THR A 59 43.91 -33.83 14.93
N PRO A 60 43.26 -34.93 14.57
CA PRO A 60 41.81 -35.01 14.41
C PRO A 60 41.07 -34.47 15.67
N GLU A 61 41.59 -34.70 16.84
CA GLU A 61 41.04 -34.23 18.13
C GLU A 61 41.11 -32.70 18.26
N GLU A 62 42.23 -32.08 17.89
CA GLU A 62 42.34 -30.61 17.85
C GLU A 62 41.41 -29.97 16.84
N ARG A 63 41.21 -30.61 15.73
CA ARG A 63 40.26 -30.15 14.68
C ARG A 63 38.82 -30.23 15.15
N ILE A 64 38.46 -31.31 15.86
CA ILE A 64 37.11 -31.46 16.44
C ILE A 64 36.88 -30.38 17.50
N ALA A 65 37.81 -30.13 18.39
CA ALA A 65 37.69 -29.10 19.43
C ALA A 65 37.54 -27.67 18.80
N GLU A 66 38.30 -27.39 17.74
CA GLU A 66 38.19 -26.11 17.01
C GLU A 66 36.83 -25.94 16.36
N LEU A 67 36.32 -26.99 15.66
CA LEU A 67 35.01 -26.98 15.04
C LEU A 67 33.85 -26.90 16.04
N GLU A 68 33.99 -27.55 17.20
CA GLU A 68 33.02 -27.44 18.29
C GLU A 68 32.94 -26.03 18.84
N LYS A 69 34.09 -25.37 19.03
CA LYS A 69 34.16 -23.98 19.44
C LYS A 69 33.55 -23.04 18.40
N GLU A 70 33.93 -23.20 17.14
CA GLU A 70 33.35 -22.41 16.05
C GLU A 70 31.83 -22.60 15.94
N ASN A 71 31.35 -23.84 16.12
CA ASN A 71 29.92 -24.13 16.13
C ASN A 71 29.16 -23.45 17.29
N ALA A 72 29.82 -23.43 18.49
CA ALA A 72 29.25 -22.72 19.63
C ALA A 72 29.19 -21.21 19.37
N ASP A 73 30.27 -20.62 18.85
CA ASP A 73 30.33 -19.19 18.53
C ASP A 73 29.31 -18.81 17.44
N LEU A 74 29.17 -19.65 16.42
CA LEU A 74 28.17 -19.45 15.36
C LEU A 74 26.72 -19.54 15.88
N LYS A 75 26.45 -20.49 16.78
CA LYS A 75 25.16 -20.61 17.44
C LYS A 75 24.81 -19.36 18.25
N ASP A 76 25.78 -18.85 19.04
CA ASP A 76 25.57 -17.63 19.83
C ASP A 76 25.32 -16.42 18.92
N GLN A 77 26.07 -16.30 17.81
CA GLN A 77 25.85 -15.25 16.82
C GLN A 77 24.46 -15.36 16.17
N LEU A 78 24.01 -16.58 15.81
CA LEU A 78 22.68 -16.80 15.25
C LEU A 78 21.59 -16.40 16.24
N LEU A 79 21.74 -16.77 17.50
CA LEU A 79 20.77 -16.44 18.54
C LEU A 79 20.66 -14.93 18.76
N ARG A 80 21.81 -14.24 18.77
CA ARG A 80 21.85 -12.78 18.86
C ARG A 80 21.21 -12.11 17.64
N ARG A 81 21.55 -12.56 16.42
CA ARG A 81 20.94 -12.02 15.21
C ARG A 81 19.43 -12.26 15.16
N ALA A 82 18.95 -13.42 15.62
CA ALA A 82 17.52 -13.70 15.71
C ALA A 82 16.83 -12.73 16.67
N ALA A 83 17.40 -12.48 17.85
CA ALA A 83 16.86 -11.51 18.79
C ALA A 83 16.87 -10.07 18.25
N ASP A 84 17.94 -9.68 17.56
CA ASP A 84 18.03 -8.36 16.91
C ASP A 84 17.00 -8.20 15.81
N PHE A 85 16.77 -9.27 15.02
CA PHE A 85 15.75 -9.28 13.99
C PHE A 85 14.33 -9.15 14.55
N ASP A 86 14.02 -9.87 15.62
CA ASP A 86 12.72 -9.76 16.29
C ASP A 86 12.49 -8.35 16.85
N ASN A 87 13.51 -7.74 17.44
CA ASN A 87 13.43 -6.36 17.91
C ASN A 87 13.26 -5.38 16.75
N TYR A 88 13.96 -5.59 15.64
CA TYR A 88 13.81 -4.80 14.44
C TYR A 88 12.39 -4.92 13.85
N ARG A 89 11.88 -6.16 13.76
CA ARG A 89 10.50 -6.41 13.26
C ARG A 89 9.45 -5.68 14.10
N LYS A 90 9.56 -5.79 15.44
CA LYS A 90 8.63 -5.08 16.34
C LYS A 90 8.70 -3.56 16.14
N ARG A 91 9.91 -3.01 16.05
CA ARG A 91 10.10 -1.58 15.81
C ARG A 91 9.50 -1.15 14.47
N MET A 92 9.76 -1.90 13.39
CA MET A 92 9.21 -1.60 12.06
C MET A 92 7.68 -1.64 12.02
N MET A 93 7.06 -2.58 12.75
CA MET A 93 5.61 -2.63 12.89
C MET A 93 5.07 -1.38 13.59
N GLN A 94 5.73 -0.93 14.65
CA GLN A 94 5.36 0.28 15.37
C GLN A 94 5.52 1.52 14.49
N GLU A 95 6.68 1.68 13.84
CA GLU A 95 6.94 2.80 12.93
C GLU A 95 5.93 2.86 11.78
N LYS A 96 5.53 1.69 11.25
CA LYS A 96 4.48 1.60 10.23
C LYS A 96 3.13 2.09 10.77
N GLN A 97 2.76 1.66 11.98
CA GLN A 97 1.51 2.09 12.61
C GLN A 97 1.53 3.60 12.88
N ASP A 98 2.61 4.11 13.45
CA ASP A 98 2.77 5.54 13.73
C ASP A 98 2.69 6.38 12.45
N ALA A 99 3.26 5.88 11.34
CA ALA A 99 3.16 6.54 10.04
C ALA A 99 1.72 6.60 9.51
N TYR A 100 0.92 5.53 9.69
CA TYR A 100 -0.50 5.54 9.34
C TYR A 100 -1.28 6.52 10.21
N ASP A 101 -1.06 6.52 11.51
CA ASP A 101 -1.77 7.38 12.45
C ASP A 101 -1.43 8.85 12.19
N TYR A 102 -0.16 9.14 11.90
CA TYR A 102 0.28 10.48 11.49
C TYR A 102 -0.36 10.94 10.18
N GLY A 103 -0.40 10.06 9.16
CA GLY A 103 -1.06 10.34 7.89
C GLY A 103 -2.55 10.63 8.05
N ASN A 104 -3.25 9.81 8.85
CA ASN A 104 -4.66 10.01 9.16
C ASN A 104 -4.91 11.31 9.93
N ALA A 105 -4.08 11.61 10.93
CA ALA A 105 -4.20 12.83 11.73
C ALA A 105 -4.04 14.09 10.86
N ASN A 106 -3.10 14.09 9.94
CA ASN A 106 -2.90 15.20 9.01
C ASN A 106 -4.10 15.40 8.08
N LEU A 107 -4.61 14.30 7.51
CA LEU A 107 -5.81 14.35 6.66
C LEU A 107 -7.02 14.88 7.43
N LEU A 108 -7.27 14.35 8.64
CA LEU A 108 -8.37 14.81 9.49
C LEU A 108 -8.23 16.28 9.84
N LYS A 109 -7.02 16.73 10.19
CA LYS A 109 -6.75 18.15 10.47
C LYS A 109 -7.11 19.06 9.29
N ASP A 110 -6.74 18.66 8.06
CA ASP A 110 -7.06 19.44 6.87
C ASP A 110 -8.56 19.42 6.52
N LEU A 111 -9.27 18.34 6.92
CA LEU A 111 -10.73 18.26 6.75
C LEU A 111 -11.49 19.15 7.75
N LEU A 112 -10.94 19.42 8.95
CA LEU A 112 -11.58 20.30 9.94
C LEU A 112 -11.83 21.70 9.39
N ASP A 113 -10.91 22.28 8.63
CA ASP A 113 -11.10 23.58 7.98
C ASP A 113 -12.33 23.59 7.05
N SER A 114 -12.61 22.47 6.40
CA SER A 114 -13.80 22.34 5.54
C SER A 114 -15.07 22.17 6.35
N LEU A 115 -15.03 21.47 7.47
CA LEU A 115 -16.15 21.32 8.41
C LEU A 115 -16.52 22.67 9.01
N ASP A 116 -15.53 23.47 9.44
CA ASP A 116 -15.75 24.82 9.99
C ASP A 116 -16.41 25.74 8.94
N ASN A 117 -16.04 25.60 7.67
CA ASN A 117 -16.68 26.34 6.60
C ASN A 117 -18.14 25.90 6.35
N PHE A 118 -18.44 24.59 6.50
CA PHE A 118 -19.82 24.11 6.45
C PHE A 118 -20.65 24.67 7.59
N ASP A 119 -20.13 24.64 8.83
CA ASP A 119 -20.83 25.17 10.00
C ASP A 119 -21.11 26.68 9.84
N ARG A 120 -20.13 27.44 9.36
CA ARG A 120 -20.32 28.86 9.04
C ARG A 120 -21.40 29.10 7.98
N THR A 121 -21.47 28.21 6.97
CA THR A 121 -22.51 28.33 5.92
C THR A 121 -23.87 27.95 6.46
N LEU A 122 -23.96 26.96 7.35
CA LEU A 122 -25.21 26.61 8.03
C LEU A 122 -25.73 27.72 8.93
N ASP A 123 -24.84 28.40 9.65
CA ASP A 123 -25.23 29.57 10.47
C ASP A 123 -25.72 30.71 9.59
N ALA A 124 -25.03 31.03 8.51
CA ALA A 124 -25.47 32.04 7.55
C ALA A 124 -26.80 31.69 6.86
N ALA A 125 -27.10 30.39 6.70
CA ALA A 125 -28.35 29.91 6.10
C ALA A 125 -29.57 30.21 6.97
N LYS A 126 -29.43 30.33 8.31
CA LYS A 126 -30.54 30.66 9.22
C LYS A 126 -31.13 32.03 8.92
N ASP A 127 -30.29 32.99 8.52
CA ASP A 127 -30.68 34.36 8.22
C ASP A 127 -30.82 34.66 6.71
N ALA A 128 -30.53 33.64 5.85
CA ALA A 128 -30.55 33.83 4.42
C ALA A 128 -31.97 33.93 3.86
N LYS A 129 -32.22 35.02 3.14
CA LYS A 129 -33.47 35.26 2.43
C LYS A 129 -33.50 34.59 1.03
N ASP A 130 -32.36 34.11 0.56
CA ASP A 130 -32.21 33.57 -0.80
C ASP A 130 -31.48 32.22 -0.79
N ALA A 131 -32.15 31.20 -1.30
CA ALA A 131 -31.61 29.86 -1.46
C ALA A 131 -30.38 29.79 -2.41
N LYS A 132 -30.26 30.75 -3.35
CA LYS A 132 -29.14 30.83 -4.27
C LYS A 132 -27.83 31.14 -3.55
N SER A 133 -27.85 32.05 -2.58
CA SER A 133 -26.67 32.40 -1.77
C SER A 133 -26.14 31.17 -1.01
N ILE A 134 -27.03 30.36 -0.44
CA ILE A 134 -26.67 29.13 0.25
C ILE A 134 -26.07 28.13 -0.73
N ALA A 135 -26.68 27.93 -1.89
CA ALA A 135 -26.18 27.03 -2.92
C ALA A 135 -24.79 27.42 -3.43
N ASP A 136 -24.55 28.71 -3.60
CA ASP A 136 -23.24 29.23 -4.03
C ASP A 136 -22.18 29.05 -2.92
N GLY A 137 -22.54 29.24 -1.65
CA GLY A 137 -21.67 28.93 -0.50
C GLY A 137 -21.26 27.45 -0.46
N ILE A 138 -22.23 26.54 -0.61
CA ILE A 138 -21.94 25.08 -0.65
C ILE A 138 -21.04 24.72 -1.85
N LYS A 139 -21.26 25.29 -3.02
CA LYS A 139 -20.39 25.07 -4.19
C LYS A 139 -18.97 25.54 -3.94
N MET A 140 -18.82 26.67 -3.26
CA MET A 140 -17.49 27.22 -2.94
C MET A 140 -16.74 26.31 -1.97
N ILE A 141 -17.40 25.81 -0.92
CA ILE A 141 -16.80 24.87 0.03
C ILE A 141 -16.40 23.57 -0.68
N ASN A 142 -17.30 23.00 -1.49
CA ASN A 142 -17.00 21.78 -2.25
C ASN A 142 -15.79 21.97 -3.17
N LYS A 143 -15.71 23.11 -3.88
CA LYS A 143 -14.59 23.42 -4.75
C LYS A 143 -13.28 23.56 -3.97
N SER A 144 -13.33 24.25 -2.82
CA SER A 144 -12.17 24.43 -1.95
C SER A 144 -11.67 23.11 -1.36
N LEU A 145 -12.60 22.26 -0.90
CA LEU A 145 -12.29 20.94 -0.36
C LEU A 145 -11.63 20.03 -1.42
N VAL A 146 -12.24 19.94 -2.61
CA VAL A 146 -11.68 19.14 -3.70
C VAL A 146 -10.29 19.65 -4.09
N LYS A 147 -10.12 20.97 -4.22
CA LYS A 147 -8.82 21.55 -4.55
C LYS A 147 -7.77 21.28 -3.47
N MET A 148 -8.11 21.39 -2.20
CA MET A 148 -7.20 21.05 -1.10
C MET A 148 -6.76 19.59 -1.17
N LEU A 149 -7.68 18.66 -1.44
CA LEU A 149 -7.38 17.23 -1.57
C LEU A 149 -6.53 16.94 -2.83
N GLU A 150 -6.74 17.66 -3.92
CA GLU A 150 -5.89 17.57 -5.12
C GLU A 150 -4.47 18.07 -4.84
N ASP A 151 -4.33 19.28 -4.29
CA ASP A 151 -3.05 19.96 -4.09
C ASP A 151 -2.17 19.27 -3.04
N LYS A 152 -2.77 18.83 -1.90
CA LYS A 152 -2.02 18.25 -0.78
C LYS A 152 -1.81 16.74 -0.88
N TYR A 153 -2.82 16.03 -1.36
CA TYR A 153 -2.84 14.55 -1.32
C TYR A 153 -2.75 13.90 -2.70
N GLY A 154 -2.86 14.70 -3.77
CA GLY A 154 -2.86 14.16 -5.12
C GLY A 154 -4.11 13.35 -5.45
N LEU A 155 -5.26 13.73 -4.84
CA LEU A 155 -6.56 13.15 -5.18
C LEU A 155 -7.01 13.72 -6.54
N VAL A 156 -7.27 12.85 -7.51
CA VAL A 156 -7.75 13.25 -8.84
C VAL A 156 -9.17 12.74 -9.05
N SER A 157 -10.09 13.64 -9.39
CA SER A 157 -11.45 13.26 -9.80
C SER A 157 -11.50 12.97 -11.28
N TYR A 158 -12.21 11.92 -11.68
CA TYR A 158 -12.37 11.52 -13.08
C TYR A 158 -13.79 11.04 -13.37
N GLY A 159 -14.06 10.79 -14.64
CA GLY A 159 -15.37 10.45 -15.16
C GLY A 159 -16.18 11.70 -15.46
N LYS A 160 -16.09 12.19 -16.68
CA LYS A 160 -16.91 13.25 -17.24
C LYS A 160 -17.76 12.68 -18.37
N GLU A 161 -18.92 13.27 -18.62
CA GLU A 161 -19.74 12.92 -19.77
C GLU A 161 -18.96 13.17 -21.05
N GLY A 162 -18.93 12.18 -21.93
CA GLY A 162 -18.17 12.20 -23.17
C GLY A 162 -16.77 11.58 -23.09
N ASP A 163 -16.25 11.29 -21.91
CA ASP A 163 -14.98 10.57 -21.76
C ASP A 163 -15.11 9.14 -22.33
N GLU A 164 -14.00 8.56 -22.79
CA GLU A 164 -13.96 7.17 -23.26
C GLU A 164 -14.14 6.21 -22.08
N PHE A 165 -14.92 5.16 -22.27
CA PHE A 165 -15.15 4.17 -21.23
C PHE A 165 -13.88 3.34 -21.00
N ASN A 166 -13.44 3.28 -19.75
CA ASN A 166 -12.32 2.45 -19.29
C ASN A 166 -12.79 1.54 -18.16
N PRO A 167 -12.79 0.20 -18.33
CA PRO A 167 -13.20 -0.75 -17.30
C PRO A 167 -12.39 -0.66 -16.00
N ASP A 168 -11.11 -0.26 -16.06
CA ASP A 168 -10.24 -0.15 -14.89
C ASP A 168 -10.60 1.05 -13.99
N GLU A 169 -11.34 2.02 -14.52
CA GLU A 169 -11.70 3.26 -13.82
C GLU A 169 -13.20 3.42 -13.65
N HIS A 170 -14.00 2.85 -14.55
CA HIS A 170 -15.44 3.07 -14.63
C HIS A 170 -16.23 1.79 -14.34
N GLU A 171 -17.24 1.91 -13.50
CA GLU A 171 -18.26 0.88 -13.26
C GLU A 171 -19.50 1.22 -14.08
N ALA A 172 -19.75 0.47 -15.13
CA ALA A 172 -20.94 0.63 -15.97
C ALA A 172 -22.18 0.08 -15.26
N ILE A 173 -23.10 0.94 -14.86
CA ILE A 173 -24.39 0.55 -14.26
C ILE A 173 -25.48 0.35 -15.28
N GLY A 174 -25.25 0.77 -16.53
CA GLY A 174 -26.17 0.57 -17.65
C GLY A 174 -25.53 0.92 -18.99
N ARG A 175 -26.17 0.49 -20.07
CA ARG A 175 -25.74 0.76 -21.43
C ARG A 175 -26.88 1.42 -22.21
N GLN A 176 -26.55 2.38 -23.04
CA GLN A 176 -27.46 3.08 -23.92
C GLN A 176 -26.95 2.98 -25.36
N GLU A 177 -27.73 2.41 -26.27
CA GLU A 177 -27.40 2.37 -27.68
C GLU A 177 -27.55 3.75 -28.31
N ASP A 178 -26.56 4.16 -29.08
CA ASP A 178 -26.58 5.41 -29.84
C ASP A 178 -26.05 5.14 -31.26
N GLU A 179 -26.90 5.40 -32.29
CA GLU A 179 -26.55 5.21 -33.71
C GLU A 179 -25.38 6.11 -34.15
N LYS A 180 -25.11 7.19 -33.41
CA LYS A 180 -24.05 8.14 -33.73
C LYS A 180 -22.75 7.83 -32.99
N ALA A 181 -22.78 6.92 -32.01
CA ALA A 181 -21.59 6.56 -31.25
C ALA A 181 -20.67 5.70 -32.12
N LYS A 182 -19.40 6.11 -32.20
CA LYS A 182 -18.36 5.35 -32.89
C LYS A 182 -17.49 4.54 -31.89
N LYS A 183 -17.53 4.89 -30.62
CA LYS A 183 -16.79 4.30 -29.52
C LYS A 183 -17.67 4.25 -28.29
N GLU A 184 -17.30 3.41 -27.34
CA GLU A 184 -17.92 3.39 -26.02
C GLU A 184 -17.50 4.64 -25.23
N THR A 185 -18.48 5.47 -24.87
CA THR A 185 -18.26 6.73 -24.14
C THR A 185 -19.22 6.85 -22.97
N LEU A 186 -18.89 7.72 -22.02
CA LEU A 186 -19.75 7.98 -20.87
C LEU A 186 -20.96 8.83 -21.29
N ALA A 187 -22.15 8.26 -21.21
CA ALA A 187 -23.39 8.97 -21.47
C ALA A 187 -23.79 9.88 -20.32
N GLN A 188 -23.68 9.34 -19.10
CA GLN A 188 -24.01 10.05 -17.87
C GLN A 188 -23.15 9.52 -16.72
N VAL A 189 -22.76 10.41 -15.81
CA VAL A 189 -21.99 10.09 -14.62
C VAL A 189 -22.87 10.26 -13.39
N TYR A 190 -23.24 9.15 -12.76
CA TYR A 190 -24.05 9.17 -11.55
C TYR A 190 -23.21 9.42 -10.30
N LEU A 191 -21.98 8.88 -10.30
CA LEU A 191 -21.02 9.05 -9.21
C LEU A 191 -19.63 9.23 -9.80
N LYS A 192 -18.94 10.32 -9.42
CA LYS A 192 -17.57 10.58 -9.85
C LYS A 192 -16.61 9.55 -9.28
N GLY A 193 -15.64 9.14 -10.08
CA GLY A 193 -14.50 8.35 -9.64
C GLY A 193 -13.42 9.20 -9.01
N TYR A 194 -12.60 8.58 -8.18
CA TYR A 194 -11.43 9.22 -7.56
C TYR A 194 -10.24 8.27 -7.54
N LYS A 195 -9.07 8.82 -7.87
CA LYS A 195 -7.77 8.14 -7.72
C LYS A 195 -6.90 8.94 -6.76
N LEU A 196 -6.11 8.23 -5.99
CA LEU A 196 -5.03 8.81 -5.20
C LEU A 196 -3.71 8.46 -5.90
N LYS A 197 -3.07 9.46 -6.49
CA LYS A 197 -1.95 9.23 -7.42
C LYS A 197 -2.39 8.26 -8.54
N ASP A 198 -1.79 7.07 -8.61
CA ASP A 198 -2.10 6.04 -9.62
C ASP A 198 -3.10 4.98 -9.16
N LYS A 199 -3.50 5.00 -7.88
CA LYS A 199 -4.40 4.00 -7.30
C LYS A 199 -5.85 4.47 -7.33
N VAL A 200 -6.72 3.72 -7.96
CA VAL A 200 -8.17 3.94 -7.91
C VAL A 200 -8.68 3.69 -6.49
N ILE A 201 -9.28 4.73 -5.88
CA ILE A 201 -9.97 4.63 -4.57
C ILE A 201 -11.42 4.25 -4.77
N ARG A 202 -12.04 4.82 -5.80
CA ARG A 202 -13.45 4.60 -6.12
C ARG A 202 -13.67 4.72 -7.62
N HIS A 203 -14.29 3.70 -8.21
CA HIS A 203 -14.70 3.74 -9.61
C HIS A 203 -15.84 4.74 -9.84
N ALA A 204 -15.84 5.39 -11.00
CA ALA A 204 -16.96 6.24 -11.38
C ALA A 204 -18.13 5.35 -11.81
N LYS A 205 -19.34 5.61 -11.28
CA LYS A 205 -20.56 4.91 -11.72
C LYS A 205 -21.17 5.64 -12.88
N VAL A 206 -21.26 4.96 -14.02
CA VAL A 206 -21.56 5.60 -15.29
C VAL A 206 -22.59 4.83 -16.10
N MET A 207 -23.34 5.55 -16.93
CA MET A 207 -24.07 5.02 -18.05
C MET A 207 -23.17 5.08 -19.29
N VAL A 208 -23.00 3.99 -19.99
CA VAL A 208 -22.14 3.91 -21.18
C VAL A 208 -22.97 3.99 -22.44
N LYS A 209 -22.58 4.88 -23.36
CA LYS A 209 -23.06 4.87 -24.74
C LYS A 209 -22.30 3.82 -25.53
N VAL A 210 -23.03 2.93 -26.17
CA VAL A 210 -22.45 1.91 -27.04
C VAL A 210 -22.95 2.11 -28.49
N PRO A 211 -22.10 1.83 -29.49
CA PRO A 211 -22.55 1.81 -30.88
C PRO A 211 -23.70 0.83 -31.06
N LYS A 212 -24.75 1.24 -31.82
CA LYS A 212 -25.78 0.32 -32.21
C LYS A 212 -25.25 -0.55 -33.37
N ASN A 213 -25.22 -1.85 -33.15
CA ASN A 213 -24.87 -2.83 -34.18
C ASN A 213 -26.03 -3.01 -35.18
#